data_bbd2319484063b965a87fee0fefbceb8
#
_entry.id   bbd2319484063b965a87fee0fefbceb8
#
_cell.length_a   1.000
_cell.length_b   1.000
_cell.length_c   1.000
_cell.angle_alpha   90.00
_cell.angle_beta   90.00
_cell.angle_gamma   90.00
#
_symmetry.space_group_name_H-M   'P 1'
#
loop_
_entity.id
_entity.type
_entity.pdbx_description
1 polymer ?
#
loop_
_entity_poly.entity_id
_entity_poly.type
_entity_poly.pdbx_seq_one_letter_code
_entity_poly.pdbx_strand_id
1 'polypeptide(L)'
;TASGNLHGSRPPSRPLTKRPLIPDVQGKTIGLRASQLDAIEHLYRRRNAVDEVLSLELATELAKLSAEYRRPISLLLTRRGAVQEIIVGTDMVLSPTTLSKFRAGPRSLRGLRLIRTQLQDRPLSQEDLTDLGYLRLDLIGLLSVSQNGTPGTLYLAHLLPQNASGRLCEVLKPTPLQECPIIFDRFIKNLETDLQEALKHYAVTSGSESAILVSASSQGRAEQEERLEELAELADSV
;
A
#
# COMPACT_ATOMS: atom_id res chain seq x y z
N THR A 1 -63.46 46.63 1.34
CA THR A 1 -62.88 45.55 2.08
C THR A 1 -62.12 44.63 1.13
N ALA A 2 -60.82 44.85 1.03
CA ALA A 2 -59.89 44.01 0.21
C ALA A 2 -58.87 43.38 1.14
N SER A 3 -58.89 42.07 1.29
CA SER A 3 -57.93 41.28 2.00
C SER A 3 -56.79 40.93 1.05
N GLY A 4 -55.60 41.48 1.31
CA GLY A 4 -54.38 41.15 0.60
C GLY A 4 -53.73 39.91 1.19
N ASN A 5 -53.55 38.90 0.36
CA ASN A 5 -52.84 37.64 0.68
C ASN A 5 -51.35 37.81 0.40
N LEU A 6 -50.52 37.91 1.44
CA LEU A 6 -49.08 37.92 1.36
C LEU A 6 -48.56 36.46 1.27
N HIS A 7 -48.29 36.02 0.05
CA HIS A 7 -47.53 34.80 -0.19
C HIS A 7 -46.05 35.03 0.10
N GLY A 8 -45.59 34.57 1.25
CA GLY A 8 -44.18 34.50 1.59
C GLY A 8 -43.50 33.40 0.78
N SER A 9 -42.76 33.76 -0.22
CA SER A 9 -41.87 32.83 -0.98
C SER A 9 -40.69 32.40 -0.12
N ARG A 10 -40.67 31.12 0.23
CA ARG A 10 -39.58 30.43 0.92
C ARG A 10 -38.36 30.45 0.00
N PRO A 11 -37.16 30.88 0.46
CA PRO A 11 -35.95 30.84 -0.37
C PRO A 11 -35.62 29.40 -0.76
N PRO A 12 -35.07 29.15 -1.97
CA PRO A 12 -34.70 27.82 -2.40
C PRO A 12 -33.61 27.25 -1.50
N SER A 13 -33.86 26.06 -0.99
CA SER A 13 -32.89 25.28 -0.21
C SER A 13 -31.60 25.09 -1.04
N ARG A 14 -30.47 25.59 -0.53
CA ARG A 14 -29.17 25.34 -1.09
C ARG A 14 -28.97 23.82 -1.28
N PRO A 15 -28.49 23.37 -2.45
CA PRO A 15 -28.19 21.96 -2.63
C PRO A 15 -27.10 21.58 -1.62
N LEU A 16 -27.39 20.52 -0.85
CA LEU A 16 -26.40 19.88 0.01
C LEU A 16 -25.27 19.39 -0.87
N THR A 17 -24.17 20.12 -0.87
CA THR A 17 -22.91 19.63 -1.47
C THR A 17 -22.59 18.32 -0.78
N LYS A 18 -22.68 17.21 -1.52
CA LYS A 18 -22.24 15.88 -1.05
C LYS A 18 -20.80 16.05 -0.57
N ARG A 19 -20.58 16.00 0.75
CA ARG A 19 -19.25 15.85 1.31
C ARG A 19 -18.63 14.65 0.60
N PRO A 20 -17.41 14.75 0.05
CA PRO A 20 -16.73 13.56 -0.45
C PRO A 20 -16.69 12.56 0.70
N LEU A 21 -17.19 11.35 0.46
CA LEU A 21 -17.11 10.24 1.41
C LEU A 21 -15.61 10.02 1.69
N ILE A 22 -15.21 10.36 2.91
CA ILE A 22 -13.87 10.01 3.41
C ILE A 22 -13.93 8.50 3.66
N PRO A 23 -12.98 7.70 3.13
CA PRO A 23 -12.95 6.27 3.42
C PRO A 23 -12.79 6.02 4.92
N ASP A 24 -13.36 4.94 5.42
CA ASP A 24 -13.22 4.54 6.82
C ASP A 24 -11.77 4.12 7.12
N VAL A 25 -11.31 4.42 8.34
CA VAL A 25 -10.02 3.94 8.85
C VAL A 25 -10.11 2.44 9.09
N GLN A 26 -9.20 1.68 8.50
CA GLN A 26 -9.16 0.22 8.58
C GLN A 26 -8.34 -0.28 9.77
N GLY A 27 -8.44 -1.58 10.08
CA GLY A 27 -7.61 -2.26 11.06
C GLY A 27 -8.11 -2.17 12.50
N LYS A 28 -7.18 -2.16 13.46
CA LYS A 28 -7.48 -2.26 14.90
C LYS A 28 -7.91 -0.91 15.50
N THR A 29 -9.10 -0.44 15.16
CA THR A 29 -9.66 0.84 15.66
C THR A 29 -10.37 0.70 17.01
N ILE A 30 -10.68 -0.53 17.45
CA ILE A 30 -11.35 -0.78 18.73
C ILE A 30 -10.55 -0.16 19.89
N GLY A 31 -11.24 0.61 20.74
CA GLY A 31 -10.64 1.30 21.88
C GLY A 31 -10.08 2.69 21.58
N LEU A 32 -10.14 3.16 20.34
CA LEU A 32 -9.93 4.56 20.00
C LEU A 32 -11.21 5.36 20.27
N ARG A 33 -11.05 6.58 20.79
CA ARG A 33 -12.16 7.54 20.97
C ARG A 33 -12.54 8.13 19.62
N ALA A 34 -13.77 8.61 19.48
CA ALA A 34 -14.22 9.27 18.26
C ALA A 34 -13.28 10.42 17.82
N SER A 35 -12.84 11.27 18.76
CA SER A 35 -11.90 12.36 18.47
C SER A 35 -10.52 11.88 17.97
N GLN A 36 -10.10 10.69 18.38
CA GLN A 36 -8.85 10.08 17.91
C GLN A 36 -9.00 9.53 16.50
N LEU A 37 -10.15 8.92 16.21
CA LEU A 37 -10.49 8.49 14.85
C LEU A 37 -10.60 9.68 13.90
N ASP A 38 -11.28 10.76 14.31
CA ASP A 38 -11.38 12.00 13.53
C ASP A 38 -9.98 12.57 13.22
N ALA A 39 -9.05 12.53 14.20
CA ALA A 39 -7.68 12.99 13.98
C ALA A 39 -6.92 12.11 12.96
N ILE A 40 -7.13 10.79 12.99
CA ILE A 40 -6.55 9.88 12.01
C ILE A 40 -7.19 10.12 10.63
N GLU A 41 -8.51 10.29 10.55
CA GLU A 41 -9.23 10.58 9.30
C GLU A 41 -8.78 11.89 8.65
N HIS A 42 -8.32 12.87 9.43
CA HIS A 42 -7.74 14.10 8.89
C HIS A 42 -6.56 13.85 7.95
N LEU A 43 -5.81 12.75 8.14
CA LEU A 43 -4.71 12.36 7.24
C LEU A 43 -5.18 12.13 5.79
N TYR A 44 -6.44 11.74 5.56
CA TYR A 44 -7.00 11.62 4.20
C TYR A 44 -7.02 12.93 3.42
N ARG A 45 -7.00 14.06 4.12
CA ARG A 45 -6.97 15.41 3.52
C ARG A 45 -5.55 15.88 3.21
N ARG A 46 -4.55 15.17 3.72
CA ARG A 46 -3.14 15.49 3.50
C ARG A 46 -2.68 15.02 2.13
N ARG A 47 -1.63 15.66 1.66
CA ARG A 47 -0.95 15.32 0.42
C ARG A 47 0.52 15.20 0.69
N ASN A 48 1.12 14.12 0.21
CA ASN A 48 2.56 13.97 0.16
C ASN A 48 3.11 14.63 -1.11
N ALA A 49 4.28 15.22 -1.07
CA ALA A 49 4.96 15.69 -2.26
C ALA A 49 5.22 14.51 -3.23
N VAL A 50 5.14 14.75 -4.54
CA VAL A 50 5.23 13.68 -5.55
C VAL A 50 6.64 13.13 -5.71
N ASP A 51 7.63 13.95 -5.43
CA ASP A 51 9.04 13.64 -5.51
C ASP A 51 9.62 13.06 -4.21
N GLU A 52 8.90 13.14 -3.10
CA GLU A 52 9.32 12.61 -1.80
C GLU A 52 8.67 11.25 -1.52
N VAL A 53 9.44 10.32 -0.93
CA VAL A 53 8.89 9.06 -0.41
C VAL A 53 7.87 9.34 0.68
N LEU A 54 8.21 10.22 1.62
CA LEU A 54 7.36 10.73 2.69
C LEU A 54 7.82 12.14 3.06
N SER A 55 6.91 13.12 2.96
CA SER A 55 7.21 14.50 3.36
C SER A 55 7.36 14.63 4.87
N LEU A 56 8.23 15.51 5.30
CA LEU A 56 8.48 15.74 6.73
C LEU A 56 7.22 16.18 7.47
N GLU A 57 6.35 16.97 6.83
CA GLU A 57 5.10 17.43 7.39
C GLU A 57 4.17 16.25 7.70
N LEU A 58 3.92 15.39 6.70
CA LEU A 58 3.05 14.22 6.84
C LEU A 58 3.65 13.20 7.82
N ALA A 59 4.96 12.99 7.78
CA ALA A 59 5.69 12.13 8.71
C ALA A 59 5.55 12.58 10.16
N THR A 60 5.66 13.89 10.41
CA THR A 60 5.56 14.46 11.75
C THR A 60 4.15 14.28 12.33
N GLU A 61 3.11 14.52 11.51
CA GLU A 61 1.73 14.32 11.95
C GLU A 61 1.44 12.84 12.21
N LEU A 62 1.87 11.96 11.29
CA LEU A 62 1.72 10.52 11.42
C LEU A 62 2.46 9.96 12.65
N ALA A 63 3.69 10.40 12.89
CA ALA A 63 4.49 9.99 14.03
C ALA A 63 3.87 10.43 15.36
N LYS A 64 3.36 11.66 15.42
CA LYS A 64 2.68 12.19 16.60
C LYS A 64 1.45 11.35 16.96
N LEU A 65 0.57 11.08 15.99
CA LEU A 65 -0.63 10.26 16.21
C LEU A 65 -0.26 8.83 16.64
N SER A 66 0.74 8.23 15.99
CA SER A 66 1.21 6.89 16.33
C SER A 66 1.76 6.79 17.76
N ALA A 67 2.56 7.77 18.17
CA ALA A 67 3.11 7.83 19.55
C ALA A 67 2.02 8.07 20.60
N GLU A 68 1.12 9.01 20.33
CA GLU A 68 0.02 9.37 21.23
C GLU A 68 -0.92 8.19 21.48
N TYR A 69 -1.29 7.45 20.40
CA TYR A 69 -2.22 6.33 20.51
C TYR A 69 -1.52 4.99 20.77
N ARG A 70 -0.19 5.00 20.81
CA ARG A 70 0.67 3.82 20.99
C ARG A 70 0.30 2.68 20.03
N ARG A 71 0.00 3.06 18.79
CA ARG A 71 -0.36 2.12 17.73
C ARG A 71 0.37 2.46 16.45
N PRO A 72 0.90 1.46 15.73
CA PRO A 72 1.34 1.67 14.37
C PRO A 72 0.19 2.18 13.50
N ILE A 73 0.49 3.13 12.62
CA ILE A 73 -0.45 3.63 11.62
C ILE A 73 0.22 3.51 10.26
N SER A 74 -0.48 2.90 9.32
CA SER A 74 -0.05 2.74 7.96
C SER A 74 -0.81 3.68 7.03
N LEU A 75 -0.10 4.34 6.13
CA LEU A 75 -0.65 5.13 5.05
C LEU A 75 -0.37 4.44 3.72
N LEU A 76 -1.40 4.21 2.96
CA LEU A 76 -1.29 3.80 1.57
C LEU A 76 -1.39 5.05 0.69
N LEU A 77 -0.27 5.43 0.08
CA LEU A 77 -0.13 6.66 -0.71
C LEU A 77 -0.11 6.34 -2.20
N THR A 78 -0.86 7.09 -3.00
CA THR A 78 -0.73 7.04 -4.45
C THR A 78 0.56 7.71 -4.92
N ARG A 79 0.98 7.48 -6.15
CA ARG A 79 2.12 8.19 -6.77
C ARG A 79 1.93 9.71 -6.80
N ARG A 80 0.68 10.18 -6.84
CA ARG A 80 0.34 11.62 -6.78
C ARG A 80 0.28 12.16 -5.35
N GLY A 81 0.69 11.38 -4.35
CA GLY A 81 0.75 11.78 -2.96
C GLY A 81 -0.58 11.81 -2.21
N ALA A 82 -1.68 11.34 -2.80
CA ALA A 82 -2.94 11.24 -2.09
C ALA A 82 -2.92 10.05 -1.12
N VAL A 83 -3.42 10.25 0.09
CA VAL A 83 -3.71 9.16 1.03
C VAL A 83 -4.93 8.40 0.52
N GLN A 84 -4.73 7.14 0.14
CA GLN A 84 -5.77 6.28 -0.41
C GLN A 84 -6.45 5.45 0.66
N GLU A 85 -5.67 4.96 1.63
CA GLU A 85 -6.15 4.13 2.73
C GLU A 85 -5.30 4.34 3.97
N ILE A 86 -5.94 4.26 5.14
CA ILE A 86 -5.28 4.36 6.45
C ILE A 86 -5.62 3.10 7.22
N ILE A 87 -4.58 2.45 7.78
CA ILE A 87 -4.74 1.20 8.53
C ILE A 87 -4.09 1.39 9.89
N VAL A 88 -4.82 1.11 10.98
CA VAL A 88 -4.33 1.13 12.35
C VAL A 88 -3.94 -0.27 12.78
N GLY A 89 -2.72 -0.46 13.26
CA GLY A 89 -2.16 -1.75 13.65
C GLY A 89 -1.13 -2.27 12.66
N THR A 90 -0.72 -3.52 12.85
CA THR A 90 0.32 -4.18 12.04
C THR A 90 -0.24 -5.00 10.88
N ASP A 91 -1.49 -5.42 10.98
CA ASP A 91 -2.09 -6.33 10.01
C ASP A 91 -2.36 -5.57 8.70
N MET A 92 -1.78 -6.06 7.61
CA MET A 92 -1.89 -5.42 6.30
C MET A 92 -3.02 -6.05 5.50
N VAL A 93 -4.19 -5.46 5.59
CA VAL A 93 -5.36 -5.86 4.81
C VAL A 93 -5.86 -4.68 4.00
N LEU A 94 -5.65 -4.73 2.68
CA LEU A 94 -6.19 -3.70 1.79
C LEU A 94 -7.68 -3.92 1.56
N SER A 95 -8.43 -2.82 1.51
CA SER A 95 -9.86 -2.89 1.21
C SER A 95 -10.11 -3.41 -0.22
N PRO A 96 -11.23 -4.15 -0.46
CA PRO A 96 -11.60 -4.58 -1.80
C PRO A 96 -11.72 -3.42 -2.79
N THR A 97 -12.14 -2.24 -2.33
CA THR A 97 -12.22 -1.01 -3.13
C THR A 97 -10.84 -0.57 -3.60
N THR A 98 -9.84 -0.59 -2.73
CA THR A 98 -8.45 -0.25 -3.08
C THR A 98 -7.87 -1.27 -4.05
N LEU A 99 -8.08 -2.57 -3.81
CA LEU A 99 -7.62 -3.64 -4.70
C LEU A 99 -8.24 -3.55 -6.10
N SER A 100 -9.51 -3.19 -6.21
CA SER A 100 -10.20 -3.04 -7.50
C SER A 100 -9.77 -1.80 -8.27
N LYS A 101 -9.52 -0.70 -7.57
CA LYS A 101 -9.13 0.58 -8.16
C LYS A 101 -7.67 0.61 -8.63
N PHE A 102 -6.78 -0.02 -7.87
CA PHE A 102 -5.34 -0.07 -8.13
C PHE A 102 -4.93 -1.51 -8.47
N ARG A 103 -5.23 -1.93 -9.69
CA ARG A 103 -4.88 -3.28 -10.15
C ARG A 103 -3.40 -3.34 -10.52
N ALA A 104 -2.68 -4.32 -9.97
CA ALA A 104 -1.37 -4.68 -10.44
C ALA A 104 -1.50 -5.77 -11.51
N GLY A 105 -0.68 -5.68 -12.55
CA GLY A 105 -0.54 -6.73 -13.55
C GLY A 105 0.81 -7.45 -13.40
N PRO A 106 1.04 -8.54 -14.15
CA PRO A 106 2.33 -9.24 -14.12
C PRO A 106 3.53 -8.34 -14.46
N ARG A 107 3.27 -7.28 -15.23
CA ARG A 107 4.28 -6.35 -15.77
C ARG A 107 4.25 -4.96 -15.15
N SER A 108 3.43 -4.73 -14.14
CA SER A 108 3.26 -3.39 -13.54
C SER A 108 3.19 -3.43 -12.03
N LEU A 109 3.71 -2.39 -11.41
CA LEU A 109 3.50 -2.12 -10.00
C LEU A 109 2.08 -1.59 -9.78
N ARG A 110 1.62 -1.63 -8.54
CA ARG A 110 0.25 -1.23 -8.17
C ARG A 110 0.00 0.28 -8.24
N GLY A 111 1.05 1.10 -8.25
CA GLY A 111 0.93 2.55 -8.18
C GLY A 111 0.66 3.08 -6.77
N LEU A 112 0.98 2.26 -5.77
CA LEU A 112 0.79 2.57 -4.34
C LEU A 112 2.08 2.29 -3.58
N ARG A 113 2.44 3.20 -2.66
CA ARG A 113 3.47 2.97 -1.65
C ARG A 113 2.86 2.89 -0.27
N LEU A 114 3.37 2.00 0.54
CA LEU A 114 2.98 1.84 1.93
C LEU A 114 4.01 2.49 2.84
N ILE A 115 3.57 3.37 3.73
CA ILE A 115 4.38 3.90 4.82
C ILE A 115 3.71 3.54 6.13
N ARG A 116 4.43 2.81 7.00
CA ARG A 116 3.95 2.42 8.32
C ARG A 116 4.85 2.98 9.40
N THR A 117 4.27 3.53 10.46
CA THR A 117 5.01 3.89 11.66
C THR A 117 5.33 2.65 12.49
N GLN A 118 6.44 2.68 13.19
CA GLN A 118 6.78 1.69 14.20
C GLN A 118 7.30 2.37 15.47
N LEU A 119 6.85 1.87 16.62
CA LEU A 119 7.20 2.43 17.94
C LEU A 119 8.51 1.86 18.50
N GLN A 120 9.07 0.88 17.82
CA GLN A 120 10.38 0.29 18.11
C GLN A 120 11.25 0.41 16.87
N ASP A 121 12.46 0.90 17.02
CA ASP A 121 13.39 1.05 15.92
C ASP A 121 13.92 -0.34 15.49
N ARG A 122 13.37 -0.91 14.42
CA ARG A 122 13.71 -2.23 13.87
C ARG A 122 13.64 -2.22 12.34
N PRO A 123 14.44 -3.06 11.67
CA PRO A 123 14.38 -3.19 10.21
C PRO A 123 13.05 -3.81 9.74
N LEU A 124 12.84 -3.76 8.41
CA LEU A 124 11.77 -4.47 7.74
C LEU A 124 11.81 -5.98 8.05
N SER A 125 10.67 -6.55 8.36
CA SER A 125 10.51 -7.99 8.59
C SER A 125 10.32 -8.76 7.28
N GLN A 126 10.42 -10.09 7.33
CA GLN A 126 10.10 -10.94 6.19
C GLN A 126 8.64 -10.80 5.75
N GLU A 127 7.72 -10.55 6.69
CA GLU A 127 6.30 -10.29 6.39
C GLU A 127 6.14 -9.00 5.57
N ASP A 128 6.85 -7.93 5.94
CA ASP A 128 6.84 -6.67 5.19
C ASP A 128 7.30 -6.87 3.75
N LEU A 129 8.34 -7.66 3.54
CA LEU A 129 8.87 -7.97 2.21
C LEU A 129 7.92 -8.88 1.41
N THR A 130 7.24 -9.79 2.09
CA THR A 130 6.19 -10.63 1.48
C THR A 130 5.00 -9.79 1.02
N ASP A 131 4.53 -8.86 1.86
CA ASP A 131 3.47 -7.93 1.52
C ASP A 131 3.84 -7.02 0.34
N LEU A 132 5.08 -6.53 0.30
CA LEU A 132 5.62 -5.76 -0.82
C LEU A 132 5.49 -6.54 -2.13
N GLY A 133 5.90 -7.82 -2.13
CA GLY A 133 5.87 -8.70 -3.29
C GLY A 133 4.44 -9.07 -3.70
N TYR A 134 3.65 -9.57 -2.76
CA TYR A 134 2.29 -10.04 -2.97
C TYR A 134 1.36 -8.92 -3.47
N LEU A 135 1.45 -7.76 -2.83
CA LEU A 135 0.64 -6.60 -3.19
C LEU A 135 1.23 -5.83 -4.39
N ARG A 136 2.45 -6.16 -4.83
CA ARG A 136 3.18 -5.45 -5.90
C ARG A 136 3.21 -3.94 -5.68
N LEU A 137 3.50 -3.55 -4.45
CA LEU A 137 3.60 -2.14 -4.10
C LEU A 137 4.81 -1.49 -4.80
N ASP A 138 4.71 -0.20 -5.04
CA ASP A 138 5.81 0.61 -5.58
C ASP A 138 7.01 0.62 -4.61
N LEU A 139 6.69 0.70 -3.32
CA LEU A 139 7.67 0.76 -2.23
C LEU A 139 6.97 0.46 -0.90
N ILE A 140 7.69 -0.15 0.03
CA ILE A 140 7.30 -0.23 1.44
C ILE A 140 8.31 0.54 2.30
N GLY A 141 7.79 1.32 3.27
CA GLY A 141 8.58 2.07 4.22
C GLY A 141 8.12 1.89 5.66
N LEU A 142 9.07 1.67 6.57
CA LEU A 142 8.83 1.75 8.00
C LEU A 142 9.50 3.01 8.55
N LEU A 143 8.71 3.86 9.21
CA LEU A 143 9.18 5.06 9.88
C LEU A 143 9.29 4.79 11.38
N SER A 144 10.49 4.81 11.93
CA SER A 144 10.66 4.72 13.38
C SER A 144 10.13 6.00 14.04
N VAL A 145 9.46 5.83 15.18
CA VAL A 145 8.83 6.91 15.92
C VAL A 145 9.33 6.89 17.36
N SER A 146 9.88 8.01 17.80
CA SER A 146 10.30 8.17 19.17
C SER A 146 9.10 8.30 20.13
N GLN A 147 9.33 8.13 21.42
CA GLN A 147 8.27 8.22 22.44
C GLN A 147 7.57 9.60 22.48
N ASN A 148 8.27 10.65 22.08
CA ASN A 148 7.71 12.01 21.99
C ASN A 148 7.04 12.32 20.65
N GLY A 149 6.88 11.32 19.75
CA GLY A 149 6.22 11.49 18.47
C GLY A 149 7.08 12.14 17.38
N THR A 150 8.40 12.12 17.52
CA THR A 150 9.32 12.61 16.48
C THR A 150 9.60 11.50 15.47
N PRO A 151 9.52 11.77 14.16
CA PRO A 151 9.93 10.82 13.13
C PRO A 151 11.46 10.63 13.15
N GLY A 152 11.90 9.39 13.01
CA GLY A 152 13.31 8.99 13.07
C GLY A 152 13.80 8.36 11.77
N THR A 153 14.33 7.14 11.87
CA THR A 153 14.89 6.37 10.76
C THR A 153 13.78 5.86 9.83
N LEU A 154 14.05 5.95 8.55
CA LEU A 154 13.22 5.40 7.49
C LEU A 154 13.89 4.14 6.91
N TYR A 155 13.20 3.01 6.98
CA TYR A 155 13.59 1.72 6.40
C TYR A 155 12.77 1.50 5.16
N LEU A 156 13.41 1.29 4.02
CA LEU A 156 12.75 1.19 2.72
C LEU A 156 13.10 -0.11 2.02
N ALA A 157 12.13 -0.66 1.27
CA ALA A 157 12.37 -1.72 0.32
C ALA A 157 11.50 -1.54 -0.92
N HIS A 158 11.98 -2.06 -2.05
CA HIS A 158 11.26 -2.10 -3.32
C HIS A 158 11.48 -3.44 -4.02
N LEU A 159 10.62 -3.75 -5.00
CA LEU A 159 10.76 -4.95 -5.82
C LEU A 159 11.96 -4.82 -6.74
N LEU A 160 12.63 -5.92 -7.00
CA LEU A 160 13.68 -6.03 -8.00
C LEU A 160 13.14 -6.63 -9.29
N PRO A 161 13.66 -6.22 -10.45
CA PRO A 161 13.54 -7.00 -11.66
C PRO A 161 14.09 -8.42 -11.46
N GLN A 162 13.60 -9.37 -12.25
CA GLN A 162 14.13 -10.72 -12.23
C GLN A 162 15.65 -10.69 -12.45
N ASN A 163 16.39 -11.36 -11.56
CA ASN A 163 17.82 -11.31 -11.51
C ASN A 163 18.43 -12.69 -11.21
N ALA A 164 19.71 -12.87 -11.55
CA ALA A 164 20.42 -14.15 -11.38
C ALA A 164 20.51 -14.61 -9.90
N SER A 165 20.38 -13.70 -8.94
CA SER A 165 20.41 -14.03 -7.51
C SER A 165 19.08 -14.55 -6.97
N GLY A 166 17.99 -14.50 -7.73
CA GLY A 166 16.64 -14.89 -7.31
C GLY A 166 16.03 -14.00 -6.22
N ARG A 167 16.64 -12.84 -5.91
CA ARG A 167 16.08 -11.91 -4.93
C ARG A 167 14.87 -11.19 -5.51
N LEU A 168 13.78 -11.16 -4.76
CA LEU A 168 12.53 -10.50 -5.15
C LEU A 168 12.52 -9.01 -4.84
N CYS A 169 13.25 -8.58 -3.82
CA CYS A 169 13.26 -7.21 -3.35
C CYS A 169 14.65 -6.77 -2.91
N GLU A 170 14.86 -5.46 -2.90
CA GLU A 170 16.02 -4.80 -2.33
C GLU A 170 15.61 -4.02 -1.10
N VAL A 171 16.35 -4.22 -0.01
CA VAL A 171 16.25 -3.43 1.22
C VAL A 171 17.32 -2.37 1.18
N LEU A 172 16.91 -1.12 1.21
CA LEU A 172 17.82 0.02 1.16
C LEU A 172 18.48 0.27 2.51
N LYS A 173 19.61 0.97 2.47
CA LYS A 173 20.29 1.37 3.71
C LYS A 173 19.37 2.28 4.52
N PRO A 174 19.14 1.98 5.81
CA PRO A 174 18.35 2.84 6.69
C PRO A 174 18.95 4.25 6.77
N THR A 175 18.11 5.26 6.66
CA THR A 175 18.51 6.67 6.69
C THR A 175 17.54 7.49 7.51
N PRO A 176 17.97 8.58 8.17
CA PRO A 176 17.04 9.55 8.71
C PRO A 176 16.10 10.06 7.61
N LEU A 177 14.84 10.33 7.97
CA LEU A 177 13.83 10.75 6.97
C LEU A 177 14.30 11.94 6.15
N GLN A 178 14.95 12.94 6.77
CA GLN A 178 15.43 14.16 6.11
C GLN A 178 16.58 13.91 5.11
N GLU A 179 17.26 12.79 5.26
CA GLU A 179 18.39 12.39 4.42
C GLU A 179 18.02 11.34 3.36
N CYS A 180 16.73 11.07 3.18
CA CYS A 180 16.27 10.09 2.20
C CYS A 180 16.70 10.51 0.80
N PRO A 181 17.57 9.71 0.10
CA PRO A 181 18.16 10.11 -1.16
C PRO A 181 17.23 9.89 -2.36
N ILE A 182 16.04 9.34 -2.14
CA ILE A 182 15.12 8.93 -3.22
C ILE A 182 14.29 10.11 -3.69
N ILE A 183 14.43 10.46 -4.95
CA ILE A 183 13.48 11.30 -5.67
C ILE A 183 12.41 10.36 -6.24
N PHE A 184 11.28 10.24 -5.54
CA PHE A 184 10.32 9.15 -5.69
C PHE A 184 9.74 9.00 -7.09
N ASP A 185 9.34 10.08 -7.73
CA ASP A 185 8.73 10.03 -9.08
C ASP A 185 9.72 9.53 -10.15
N ARG A 186 10.99 9.93 -10.05
CA ARG A 186 12.05 9.47 -10.93
C ARG A 186 12.43 8.03 -10.64
N PHE A 187 12.54 7.69 -9.35
CA PHE A 187 12.86 6.34 -8.91
C PHE A 187 11.86 5.32 -9.46
N ILE A 188 10.55 5.60 -9.32
CA ILE A 188 9.50 4.67 -9.79
C ILE A 188 9.49 4.53 -11.31
N LYS A 189 9.70 5.61 -12.05
CA LYS A 189 9.81 5.53 -13.52
C LYS A 189 10.94 4.61 -13.96
N ASN A 190 12.12 4.75 -13.34
CA ASN A 190 13.27 3.90 -13.65
C ASN A 190 12.97 2.44 -13.28
N LEU A 191 12.46 2.19 -12.07
CA LEU A 191 12.11 0.84 -11.62
C LEU A 191 11.08 0.15 -12.54
N GLU A 192 10.06 0.87 -13.01
CA GLU A 192 9.10 0.29 -13.97
C GLU A 192 9.74 -0.02 -15.32
N THR A 193 10.66 0.83 -15.79
CA THR A 193 11.42 0.56 -17.01
C THR A 193 12.25 -0.70 -16.86
N ASP A 194 13.00 -0.83 -15.77
CA ASP A 194 13.85 -1.99 -15.50
C ASP A 194 13.01 -3.28 -15.37
N LEU A 195 11.84 -3.22 -14.71
CA LEU A 195 10.91 -4.34 -14.61
C LEU A 195 10.36 -4.77 -15.97
N GLN A 196 10.05 -3.81 -16.86
CA GLN A 196 9.55 -4.10 -18.20
C GLN A 196 10.63 -4.67 -19.11
N GLU A 197 11.86 -4.17 -19.03
CA GLU A 197 12.99 -4.66 -19.81
C GLU A 197 13.37 -6.10 -19.41
N ALA A 198 13.45 -6.38 -18.12
CA ALA A 198 13.73 -7.73 -17.62
C ALA A 198 12.71 -8.76 -18.13
N LEU A 199 11.45 -8.41 -18.19
CA LEU A 199 10.40 -9.29 -18.71
C LEU A 199 10.49 -9.51 -20.22
N LYS A 200 10.92 -8.51 -20.99
CA LYS A 200 11.15 -8.67 -22.43
C LYS A 200 12.29 -9.67 -22.69
N HIS A 201 13.39 -9.54 -21.94
CA HIS A 201 14.51 -10.47 -22.06
C HIS A 201 14.13 -11.91 -21.71
N TYR A 202 13.31 -12.10 -20.68
CA TYR A 202 12.84 -13.43 -20.28
C TYR A 202 11.91 -14.07 -21.32
N ALA A 203 10.98 -13.30 -21.89
CA ALA A 203 10.08 -13.78 -22.92
C ALA A 203 10.80 -14.20 -24.22
N VAL A 204 11.96 -13.63 -24.50
CA VAL A 204 12.78 -13.99 -25.68
C VAL A 204 13.61 -15.25 -25.42
N THR A 205 14.03 -15.50 -24.18
CA THR A 205 14.89 -16.63 -23.81
C THR A 205 14.13 -17.89 -23.43
N SER A 206 12.90 -17.78 -22.95
CA SER A 206 12.04 -18.91 -22.62
C SER A 206 10.97 -19.11 -23.70
N GLY A 207 11.34 -19.87 -24.74
CA GLY A 207 10.39 -20.29 -25.77
C GLY A 207 9.37 -21.34 -25.33
N SER A 208 9.30 -21.65 -24.04
CA SER A 208 8.33 -22.57 -23.43
C SER A 208 7.56 -21.86 -22.32
N GLU A 209 6.27 -22.03 -22.29
CA GLU A 209 5.43 -21.62 -21.17
C GLU A 209 5.76 -22.50 -19.95
N SER A 210 5.94 -21.86 -18.79
CA SER A 210 6.18 -22.59 -17.53
C SER A 210 4.91 -22.57 -16.69
N ALA A 211 4.45 -23.73 -16.23
CA ALA A 211 3.32 -23.86 -15.34
C ALA A 211 3.77 -24.38 -13.95
N ILE A 212 3.10 -23.94 -12.90
CA ILE A 212 3.24 -24.51 -11.55
C ILE A 212 1.97 -25.29 -11.28
N LEU A 213 2.13 -26.60 -11.08
CA LEU A 213 1.03 -27.48 -10.73
C LEU A 213 0.88 -27.51 -9.19
N VAL A 214 -0.33 -27.26 -8.72
CA VAL A 214 -0.64 -27.27 -7.29
C VAL A 214 -1.84 -28.17 -7.04
N SER A 215 -1.67 -29.17 -6.15
CA SER A 215 -2.77 -29.97 -5.65
C SER A 215 -3.04 -29.64 -4.19
N ALA A 216 -4.31 -29.35 -3.86
CA ALA A 216 -4.77 -29.17 -2.48
C ALA A 216 -5.97 -30.09 -2.26
N SER A 217 -5.78 -31.14 -1.45
CA SER A 217 -6.81 -32.14 -1.16
C SER A 217 -6.69 -32.63 0.26
N SER A 218 -7.79 -33.12 0.83
CA SER A 218 -7.82 -33.86 2.09
C SER A 218 -7.43 -35.34 1.96
N GLN A 219 -7.13 -35.80 0.76
CA GLN A 219 -6.72 -37.16 0.45
C GLN A 219 -5.26 -37.43 0.80
N GLY A 220 -4.87 -38.70 0.85
CA GLY A 220 -3.50 -39.08 1.18
C GLY A 220 -2.46 -38.58 0.16
N ARG A 221 -1.21 -38.48 0.62
CA ARG A 221 -0.10 -37.94 -0.18
C ARG A 221 0.11 -38.69 -1.51
N ALA A 222 -0.01 -40.00 -1.52
CA ALA A 222 0.18 -40.84 -2.72
C ALA A 222 -0.85 -40.48 -3.82
N GLU A 223 -2.11 -40.29 -3.41
CA GLU A 223 -3.19 -39.91 -4.34
C GLU A 223 -3.05 -38.47 -4.88
N GLN A 224 -2.45 -37.60 -4.07
CA GLN A 224 -2.12 -36.24 -4.53
C GLN A 224 -0.93 -36.23 -5.52
N GLU A 225 0.06 -37.10 -5.31
CA GLU A 225 1.21 -37.26 -6.20
C GLU A 225 0.74 -37.83 -7.58
N GLU A 226 -0.12 -38.86 -7.59
CA GLU A 226 -0.70 -39.40 -8.81
C GLU A 226 -1.48 -38.35 -9.64
N ARG A 227 -2.29 -37.55 -8.99
CA ARG A 227 -3.01 -36.45 -9.64
C ARG A 227 -2.10 -35.33 -10.18
N LEU A 228 -1.00 -35.06 -9.49
CA LEU A 228 0.00 -34.10 -9.98
C LEU A 228 0.73 -34.62 -11.20
N GLU A 229 1.01 -35.93 -11.28
CA GLU A 229 1.58 -36.58 -12.45
C GLU A 229 0.63 -36.52 -13.66
N GLU A 230 -0.68 -36.83 -13.46
CA GLU A 230 -1.69 -36.66 -14.51
C GLU A 230 -1.78 -35.22 -15.03
N LEU A 231 -1.73 -34.23 -14.11
CA LEU A 231 -1.74 -32.82 -14.49
C LEU A 231 -0.46 -32.41 -15.22
N ALA A 232 0.68 -32.99 -14.89
CA ALA A 232 1.95 -32.75 -15.58
C ALA A 232 1.91 -33.28 -17.01
N GLU A 233 1.41 -34.50 -17.22
CA GLU A 233 1.24 -35.09 -18.56
C GLU A 233 0.28 -34.24 -19.43
N LEU A 234 -0.81 -33.71 -18.83
CA LEU A 234 -1.72 -32.81 -19.52
C LEU A 234 -1.06 -31.50 -19.91
N ALA A 235 -0.25 -30.91 -19.02
CA ALA A 235 0.47 -29.67 -19.28
C ALA A 235 1.54 -29.83 -20.38
N ASP A 236 2.20 -30.99 -20.46
CA ASP A 236 3.20 -31.29 -21.49
C ASP A 236 2.58 -31.57 -22.87
N SER A 237 1.27 -31.82 -22.92
CA SER A 237 0.54 -32.12 -24.17
C SER A 237 0.01 -30.88 -24.89
N VAL A 238 0.11 -29.70 -24.29
CA VAL A 238 -0.38 -28.41 -24.81
C VAL A 238 0.76 -27.56 -25.35
#